data_a96be000a7bc42b635ac019d8c1e0010
#
_entry.id   a96be000a7bc42b635ac019d8c1e0010
#
_cell.length_a   1.000
_cell.length_b   1.000
_cell.length_c   1.000
_cell.angle_alpha   90.00
_cell.angle_beta   90.00
_cell.angle_gamma   90.00
#
_symmetry.space_group_name_H-M   'P 1'
#
loop_
_entity.id
_entity.type
_entity.pdbx_description
1 polymer ?
#
loop_
_entity_poly.entity_id
_entity_poly.type
_entity_poly.pdbx_seq_one_letter_code
_entity_poly.pdbx_strand_id
1 'polypeptide(L)'
;MDVCKFGVFIMYKIIIFILLSSNLMSQIKVGDEAPTFFVRDLTEQNFFFSDTLKLGRPTVLSFFATWCGPCRVEMPVLDTLSQSYSDINFYLVDVSGLTQGKSKKKEDPEKVKKMVNDLGVNLKVLMDKYGKVAEKYGVKSLPRLVVIDAKSTVHYIHDGYAPGDEKKLKEVLDKLTVAKK
;
A
#
# COMPACT_ATOMS: atom_id res chain seq x y z
N MET A 1 52.57 -28.19 4.27
CA MET A 1 52.19 -27.34 3.12
C MET A 1 50.65 -27.24 2.97
N ASP A 2 49.86 -27.25 4.03
CA ASP A 2 48.39 -27.36 3.97
C ASP A 2 47.58 -26.28 4.70
N VAL A 3 48.24 -25.29 5.35
CA VAL A 3 47.56 -24.23 6.07
C VAL A 3 46.90 -23.20 5.13
N CYS A 4 47.45 -23.02 3.94
CA CYS A 4 46.94 -22.05 2.95
C CYS A 4 45.61 -22.49 2.29
N LYS A 5 45.42 -23.80 2.10
CA LYS A 5 44.17 -24.33 1.53
C LYS A 5 42.98 -24.26 2.47
N PHE A 6 43.24 -24.36 3.79
CA PHE A 6 42.19 -24.31 4.82
C PHE A 6 41.60 -22.89 4.95
N GLY A 7 42.44 -21.86 4.88
CA GLY A 7 41.99 -20.46 4.93
C GLY A 7 41.12 -20.05 3.74
N VAL A 8 41.49 -20.51 2.54
CA VAL A 8 40.69 -20.21 1.32
C VAL A 8 39.31 -20.88 1.36
N PHE A 9 39.23 -22.10 1.91
CA PHE A 9 37.95 -22.84 2.01
C PHE A 9 36.99 -22.20 3.03
N ILE A 10 37.50 -21.66 4.14
CA ILE A 10 36.72 -20.94 5.14
C ILE A 10 36.25 -19.60 4.59
N MET A 11 37.11 -18.84 3.91
CA MET A 11 36.71 -17.59 3.24
C MET A 11 35.61 -17.82 2.19
N TYR A 12 35.72 -18.86 1.39
CA TYR A 12 34.72 -19.21 0.38
C TYR A 12 33.34 -19.55 1.00
N LYS A 13 33.32 -20.29 2.11
CA LYS A 13 32.10 -20.59 2.87
C LYS A 13 31.48 -19.34 3.51
N ILE A 14 32.28 -18.42 4.03
CA ILE A 14 31.81 -17.15 4.59
C ILE A 14 31.22 -16.25 3.49
N ILE A 15 31.87 -16.18 2.33
CA ILE A 15 31.39 -15.40 1.18
C ILE A 15 30.06 -15.98 0.65
N ILE A 16 29.94 -17.31 0.55
CA ILE A 16 28.68 -17.95 0.15
C ILE A 16 27.56 -17.69 1.19
N PHE A 17 27.88 -17.74 2.48
CA PHE A 17 26.90 -17.47 3.53
C PHE A 17 26.41 -16.00 3.51
N ILE A 18 27.30 -15.07 3.21
CA ILE A 18 26.97 -13.63 3.04
C ILE A 18 26.14 -13.40 1.77
N LEU A 19 26.44 -14.12 0.68
CA LEU A 19 25.67 -14.02 -0.58
C LEU A 19 24.28 -14.66 -0.49
N LEU A 20 24.08 -15.67 0.35
CA LEU A 20 22.76 -16.27 0.59
C LEU A 20 21.85 -15.44 1.51
N SER A 21 22.39 -14.46 2.26
CA SER A 21 21.61 -13.56 3.11
C SER A 21 20.99 -12.38 2.35
N SER A 22 21.13 -12.33 1.02
CA SER A 22 20.62 -11.27 0.17
C SER A 22 19.11 -11.41 -0.05
N ASN A 23 18.37 -10.46 0.55
CA ASN A 23 17.07 -9.98 0.08
C ASN A 23 15.89 -10.95 0.06
N LEU A 24 15.51 -11.49 1.20
CA LEU A 24 14.08 -11.69 1.45
C LEU A 24 13.46 -10.28 1.57
N MET A 25 13.03 -9.70 0.46
CA MET A 25 12.05 -8.61 0.52
C MET A 25 10.78 -9.22 1.10
N SER A 26 10.68 -9.14 2.42
CA SER A 26 9.51 -9.64 3.14
C SER A 26 8.31 -8.83 2.67
N GLN A 27 7.35 -9.51 2.01
CA GLN A 27 6.07 -8.88 1.72
C GLN A 27 5.44 -8.44 3.03
N ILE A 28 4.91 -7.22 3.02
CA ILE A 28 4.14 -6.70 4.15
C ILE A 28 3.00 -7.66 4.49
N LYS A 29 2.83 -7.93 5.77
CA LYS A 29 1.80 -8.82 6.32
C LYS A 29 1.13 -8.17 7.53
N VAL A 30 0.01 -8.72 7.94
CA VAL A 30 -0.68 -8.31 9.17
C VAL A 30 0.26 -8.50 10.36
N GLY A 31 0.36 -7.47 11.21
CA GLY A 31 1.26 -7.39 12.34
C GLY A 31 2.57 -6.64 12.07
N ASP A 32 2.92 -6.38 10.83
CA ASP A 32 4.12 -5.59 10.50
C ASP A 32 3.88 -4.10 10.77
N GLU A 33 4.94 -3.36 11.04
CA GLU A 33 4.90 -1.90 11.05
C GLU A 33 4.63 -1.36 9.64
N ALA A 34 3.72 -0.38 9.54
CA ALA A 34 3.35 0.21 8.25
C ALA A 34 4.52 1.00 7.65
N PRO A 35 5.00 0.64 6.44
CA PRO A 35 6.09 1.36 5.80
C PRO A 35 5.73 2.82 5.53
N THR A 36 6.60 3.73 5.94
CA THR A 36 6.46 5.15 5.60
C THR A 36 6.86 5.42 4.16
N PHE A 37 6.25 6.45 3.57
CA PHE A 37 6.56 6.90 2.22
C PHE A 37 6.32 8.38 2.05
N PHE A 38 6.89 8.92 0.97
CA PHE A 38 6.64 10.26 0.47
C PHE A 38 6.16 10.18 -0.97
N VAL A 39 5.09 10.88 -1.28
CA VAL A 39 4.55 11.06 -2.64
C VAL A 39 3.97 12.47 -2.77
N ARG A 40 3.52 12.82 -3.98
CA ARG A 40 2.61 13.94 -4.17
C ARG A 40 1.18 13.43 -4.31
N ASP A 41 0.24 14.24 -3.88
CA ASP A 41 -1.16 13.98 -4.17
C ASP A 41 -1.54 14.42 -5.60
N LEU A 42 -2.79 14.21 -5.99
CA LEU A 42 -3.30 14.56 -7.32
C LEU A 42 -3.28 16.08 -7.60
N THR A 43 -3.17 16.91 -6.56
CA THR A 43 -3.01 18.37 -6.65
C THR A 43 -1.56 18.83 -6.61
N GLU A 44 -0.61 17.91 -6.75
CA GLU A 44 0.85 18.11 -6.70
C GLU A 44 1.37 18.60 -5.33
N GLN A 45 0.57 18.51 -4.26
CA GLN A 45 1.01 18.81 -2.90
C GLN A 45 1.81 17.65 -2.31
N ASN A 46 2.84 18.00 -1.54
CA ASN A 46 3.68 17.02 -0.86
C ASN A 46 2.88 16.27 0.22
N PHE A 47 2.99 14.95 0.24
CA PHE A 47 2.35 14.09 1.23
C PHE A 47 3.38 13.17 1.89
N PHE A 48 3.54 13.33 3.20
CA PHE A 48 4.40 12.50 4.04
C PHE A 48 3.52 11.57 4.88
N PHE A 49 3.52 10.29 4.55
CA PHE A 49 2.69 9.32 5.27
C PHE A 49 3.09 9.18 6.75
N SER A 50 4.35 9.42 7.07
CA SER A 50 4.83 9.49 8.47
C SER A 50 4.03 10.50 9.32
N ASP A 51 3.60 11.61 8.73
CA ASP A 51 2.84 12.62 9.47
C ASP A 51 1.39 12.17 9.71
N THR A 52 0.81 11.42 8.78
CA THR A 52 -0.48 10.76 8.97
C THR A 52 -0.43 9.74 10.12
N LEU A 53 0.61 8.91 10.17
CA LEU A 53 0.78 7.90 11.23
C LEU A 53 0.94 8.54 12.62
N LYS A 54 1.64 9.68 12.71
CA LYS A 54 1.79 10.44 13.98
C LYS A 54 0.47 10.94 14.55
N LEU A 55 -0.59 11.07 13.74
CA LEU A 55 -1.91 11.48 14.23
C LEU A 55 -2.56 10.40 15.12
N GLY A 56 -2.04 9.17 15.14
CA GLY A 56 -2.59 8.07 15.94
C GLY A 56 -4.02 7.71 15.54
N ARG A 57 -4.36 7.83 14.26
CA ARG A 57 -5.65 7.45 13.69
C ARG A 57 -5.49 6.24 12.79
N PRO A 58 -6.41 5.28 12.84
CA PRO A 58 -6.41 4.21 11.86
C PRO A 58 -6.46 4.76 10.43
N THR A 59 -5.87 4.06 9.50
CA THR A 59 -5.77 4.53 8.11
C THR A 59 -6.05 3.38 7.14
N VAL A 60 -6.87 3.65 6.15
CA VAL A 60 -7.15 2.78 5.00
C VAL A 60 -6.38 3.30 3.80
N LEU A 61 -5.55 2.44 3.20
CA LEU A 61 -4.91 2.67 1.91
C LEU A 61 -5.53 1.70 0.90
N SER A 62 -6.13 2.19 -0.18
CA SER A 62 -6.56 1.38 -1.32
C SER A 62 -5.71 1.70 -2.53
N PHE A 63 -4.99 0.70 -3.02
CA PHE A 63 -4.16 0.78 -4.22
C PHE A 63 -5.01 0.46 -5.45
N PHE A 64 -5.00 1.36 -6.41
CA PHE A 64 -5.80 1.25 -7.62
C PHE A 64 -5.04 1.66 -8.89
N ALA A 65 -5.65 1.38 -10.05
CA ALA A 65 -5.18 1.88 -11.33
C ALA A 65 -6.36 2.28 -12.22
N THR A 66 -6.13 3.20 -13.16
CA THR A 66 -7.18 3.69 -14.08
C THR A 66 -7.76 2.61 -14.98
N TRP A 67 -7.01 1.54 -15.25
CA TRP A 67 -7.42 0.38 -16.04
C TRP A 67 -8.04 -0.76 -15.20
N CYS A 68 -8.13 -0.62 -13.86
CA CYS A 68 -8.62 -1.64 -12.95
C CYS A 68 -10.16 -1.56 -12.83
N GLY A 69 -10.86 -2.53 -13.42
CA GLY A 69 -12.32 -2.63 -13.35
C GLY A 69 -12.88 -2.75 -11.93
N PRO A 70 -12.44 -3.73 -11.12
CA PRO A 70 -12.91 -3.87 -9.73
C PRO A 70 -12.64 -2.66 -8.84
N CYS A 71 -11.54 -1.92 -9.08
CA CYS A 71 -11.23 -0.70 -8.33
C CYS A 71 -12.32 0.38 -8.52
N ARG A 72 -12.89 0.49 -9.74
CA ARG A 72 -13.99 1.42 -10.02
C ARG A 72 -15.25 1.14 -9.20
N VAL A 73 -15.46 -0.10 -8.80
CA VAL A 73 -16.58 -0.52 -7.95
C VAL A 73 -16.27 -0.27 -6.47
N GLU A 74 -15.04 -0.54 -6.04
CA GLU A 74 -14.60 -0.34 -4.66
C GLU A 74 -14.57 1.14 -4.24
N MET A 75 -14.05 2.02 -5.10
CA MET A 75 -13.76 3.42 -4.74
C MET A 75 -14.98 4.19 -4.22
N PRO A 76 -16.18 4.16 -4.83
CA PRO A 76 -17.38 4.82 -4.29
C PRO A 76 -17.82 4.24 -2.95
N VAL A 77 -17.60 2.95 -2.73
CA VAL A 77 -17.89 2.30 -1.44
C VAL A 77 -16.98 2.82 -0.35
N LEU A 78 -15.67 2.95 -0.64
CA LEU A 78 -14.72 3.53 0.30
C LEU A 78 -15.02 5.01 0.61
N ASP A 79 -15.44 5.78 -0.40
CA ASP A 79 -15.87 7.18 -0.20
C ASP A 79 -17.06 7.26 0.76
N THR A 80 -18.07 6.40 0.58
CA THR A 80 -19.23 6.31 1.48
C THR A 80 -18.81 5.89 2.90
N LEU A 81 -17.92 4.91 3.03
CA LEU A 81 -17.40 4.49 4.33
C LEU A 81 -16.64 5.60 5.03
N SER A 82 -15.83 6.38 4.32
CA SER A 82 -15.07 7.49 4.90
C SER A 82 -15.96 8.53 5.57
N GLN A 83 -17.17 8.75 5.05
CA GLN A 83 -18.16 9.65 5.63
C GLN A 83 -18.73 9.09 6.94
N SER A 84 -18.80 7.77 7.08
CA SER A 84 -19.30 7.09 8.29
C SER A 84 -18.23 6.92 9.37
N TYR A 85 -16.95 6.94 9.01
CA TYR A 85 -15.81 6.72 9.90
C TYR A 85 -14.88 7.94 9.93
N SER A 86 -15.36 9.08 10.45
CA SER A 86 -14.64 10.37 10.49
C SER A 86 -13.28 10.31 11.24
N ASP A 87 -13.11 9.34 12.14
CA ASP A 87 -11.87 9.13 12.92
C ASP A 87 -10.85 8.25 12.19
N ILE A 88 -11.17 7.74 11.01
CA ILE A 88 -10.31 6.91 10.17
C ILE A 88 -9.90 7.71 8.93
N ASN A 89 -8.63 7.69 8.59
CA ASN A 89 -8.13 8.29 7.36
C ASN A 89 -8.34 7.33 6.19
N PHE A 90 -8.82 7.83 5.05
CA PHE A 90 -8.96 7.05 3.82
C PHE A 90 -8.16 7.71 2.71
N TYR A 91 -7.30 6.95 2.06
CA TYR A 91 -6.50 7.39 0.92
C TYR A 91 -6.57 6.38 -0.22
N LEU A 92 -6.64 6.90 -1.43
CA LEU A 92 -6.47 6.15 -2.66
C LEU A 92 -5.02 6.31 -3.12
N VAL A 93 -4.35 5.22 -3.49
CA VAL A 93 -2.97 5.25 -3.99
C VAL A 93 -2.99 4.82 -5.45
N ASP A 94 -2.78 5.77 -6.35
CA ASP A 94 -2.69 5.48 -7.78
C ASP A 94 -1.36 4.82 -8.13
N VAL A 95 -1.45 3.64 -8.71
CA VAL A 95 -0.32 2.85 -9.21
C VAL A 95 -0.46 2.55 -10.71
N SER A 96 -1.21 3.36 -11.43
CA SER A 96 -1.50 3.15 -12.85
C SER A 96 -0.26 3.08 -13.74
N GLY A 97 0.84 3.69 -13.30
CA GLY A 97 2.15 3.58 -13.94
C GLY A 97 2.78 2.17 -13.86
N LEU A 98 2.24 1.29 -13.02
CA LEU A 98 2.61 -0.13 -12.96
C LEU A 98 1.76 -0.88 -13.98
N THR A 99 2.17 -0.91 -15.24
CA THR A 99 1.51 -1.75 -16.24
C THR A 99 1.77 -3.22 -15.94
N GLN A 100 0.78 -4.08 -16.23
CA GLN A 100 0.96 -5.55 -16.26
C GLN A 100 1.90 -5.95 -17.41
N GLY A 101 3.16 -5.57 -17.32
CA GLY A 101 4.14 -5.85 -18.36
C GLY A 101 5.28 -4.83 -18.35
N LYS A 102 6.40 -5.18 -18.92
CA LYS A 102 7.72 -4.54 -18.86
C LYS A 102 7.84 -3.05 -19.25
N SER A 103 6.75 -2.35 -19.50
CA SER A 103 6.76 -0.93 -19.88
C SER A 103 6.16 -0.08 -18.75
N LYS A 104 7.02 0.62 -18.02
CA LYS A 104 6.59 1.70 -17.10
C LYS A 104 6.07 2.86 -17.96
N LYS A 105 4.78 2.86 -18.26
CA LYS A 105 4.15 3.99 -18.91
C LYS A 105 3.90 5.06 -17.87
N LYS A 106 4.38 6.27 -18.12
CA LYS A 106 4.11 7.42 -17.25
C LYS A 106 2.59 7.62 -17.20
N GLU A 107 2.02 7.50 -15.99
CA GLU A 107 0.59 7.78 -15.81
C GLU A 107 0.32 9.25 -16.08
N ASP A 108 -0.85 9.49 -16.67
CA ASP A 108 -1.38 10.82 -16.92
C ASP A 108 -2.29 11.23 -15.74
N PRO A 109 -1.89 12.18 -14.88
CA PRO A 109 -2.70 12.61 -13.74
C PRO A 109 -4.11 13.06 -14.13
N GLU A 110 -4.31 13.60 -15.34
CA GLU A 110 -5.62 14.03 -15.81
C GLU A 110 -6.58 12.84 -16.02
N LYS A 111 -6.06 11.67 -16.43
CA LYS A 111 -6.87 10.46 -16.51
C LYS A 111 -7.32 9.98 -15.12
N VAL A 112 -6.42 10.04 -14.14
CA VAL A 112 -6.75 9.71 -12.75
C VAL A 112 -7.82 10.66 -12.22
N LYS A 113 -7.62 11.96 -12.40
CA LYS A 113 -8.55 13.01 -12.00
C LYS A 113 -9.93 12.84 -12.64
N LYS A 114 -9.93 12.59 -13.96
CA LYS A 114 -11.18 12.34 -14.68
C LYS A 114 -11.92 11.12 -14.10
N MET A 115 -11.22 10.01 -13.88
CA MET A 115 -11.85 8.80 -13.35
C MET A 115 -12.45 9.03 -11.95
N VAL A 116 -11.71 9.68 -11.05
CA VAL A 116 -12.16 9.98 -9.68
C VAL A 116 -13.40 10.88 -9.71
N ASN A 117 -13.40 11.92 -10.57
CA ASN A 117 -14.53 12.82 -10.76
C ASN A 117 -15.75 12.11 -11.36
N ASP A 118 -15.55 11.28 -12.41
CA ASP A 118 -16.62 10.51 -13.05
C ASP A 118 -17.31 9.55 -12.07
N LEU A 119 -16.57 9.05 -11.06
CA LEU A 119 -17.07 8.17 -10.01
C LEU A 119 -17.67 8.93 -8.81
N GLY A 120 -17.57 10.25 -8.78
CA GLY A 120 -18.05 11.10 -7.66
C GLY A 120 -17.30 10.87 -6.34
N VAL A 121 -16.04 10.42 -6.40
CA VAL A 121 -15.22 10.09 -5.23
C VAL A 121 -14.46 11.33 -4.76
N ASN A 122 -14.51 11.60 -3.45
CA ASN A 122 -13.89 12.78 -2.82
C ASN A 122 -12.65 12.43 -1.97
N LEU A 123 -12.23 11.17 -1.97
CA LEU A 123 -11.05 10.73 -1.21
C LEU A 123 -9.76 11.35 -1.79
N LYS A 124 -8.81 11.64 -0.90
CA LYS A 124 -7.49 12.11 -1.32
C LYS A 124 -6.76 11.02 -2.10
N VAL A 125 -6.27 11.38 -3.29
CA VAL A 125 -5.50 10.49 -4.18
C VAL A 125 -4.01 10.81 -4.07
N LEU A 126 -3.23 9.79 -3.79
CA LEU A 126 -1.76 9.81 -3.68
C LEU A 126 -1.16 9.19 -4.95
N MET A 127 -0.18 9.85 -5.55
CA MET A 127 0.38 9.45 -6.85
C MET A 127 1.68 8.66 -6.68
N ASP A 128 1.65 7.35 -6.75
CA ASP A 128 2.86 6.51 -6.73
C ASP A 128 3.50 6.40 -8.13
N LYS A 129 4.00 7.52 -8.64
CA LYS A 129 4.57 7.65 -10.00
C LYS A 129 5.65 6.62 -10.35
N TYR A 130 6.33 6.07 -9.34
CA TYR A 130 7.48 5.16 -9.51
C TYR A 130 7.21 3.74 -9.04
N GLY A 131 6.00 3.45 -8.52
CA GLY A 131 5.65 2.14 -7.97
C GLY A 131 6.39 1.79 -6.67
N LYS A 132 7.00 2.76 -6.01
CA LYS A 132 7.78 2.52 -4.79
C LYS A 132 6.92 2.28 -3.56
N VAL A 133 5.74 2.91 -3.51
CA VAL A 133 4.76 2.64 -2.45
C VAL A 133 4.16 1.26 -2.67
N ALA A 134 3.74 0.95 -3.90
CA ALA A 134 3.23 -0.36 -4.26
C ALA A 134 4.23 -1.48 -3.94
N GLU A 135 5.53 -1.28 -4.21
CA GLU A 135 6.59 -2.21 -3.88
C GLU A 135 6.69 -2.45 -2.36
N LYS A 136 6.72 -1.38 -1.55
CA LYS A 136 6.76 -1.45 -0.07
C LYS A 136 5.54 -2.17 0.51
N TYR A 137 4.37 -1.94 -0.06
CA TYR A 137 3.11 -2.55 0.38
C TYR A 137 2.82 -3.89 -0.30
N GLY A 138 3.75 -4.42 -1.08
CA GLY A 138 3.66 -5.73 -1.71
C GLY A 138 2.48 -5.88 -2.68
N VAL A 139 2.12 -4.80 -3.41
CA VAL A 139 0.98 -4.80 -4.34
C VAL A 139 1.28 -5.70 -5.53
N LYS A 140 0.54 -6.79 -5.66
CA LYS A 140 0.65 -7.76 -6.78
C LYS A 140 -0.61 -7.82 -7.61
N SER A 141 -1.76 -7.51 -7.02
CA SER A 141 -3.08 -7.47 -7.65
C SER A 141 -3.81 -6.20 -7.24
N LEU A 142 -4.83 -5.82 -7.99
CA LEU A 142 -5.62 -4.61 -7.75
C LEU A 142 -7.13 -4.95 -7.73
N PRO A 143 -7.89 -4.25 -6.89
CA PRO A 143 -7.40 -3.37 -5.83
C PRO A 143 -6.65 -4.14 -4.74
N ARG A 144 -5.75 -3.48 -4.03
CA ARG A 144 -5.21 -3.97 -2.77
C ARG A 144 -5.55 -2.98 -1.68
N LEU A 145 -6.23 -3.46 -0.65
CA LEU A 145 -6.63 -2.65 0.50
C LEU A 145 -5.78 -3.03 1.71
N VAL A 146 -5.24 -2.02 2.39
CA VAL A 146 -4.46 -2.18 3.62
C VAL A 146 -5.06 -1.29 4.70
N VAL A 147 -5.43 -1.87 5.84
CA VAL A 147 -5.87 -1.13 7.02
C VAL A 147 -4.75 -1.12 8.04
N ILE A 148 -4.40 0.06 8.52
CA ILE A 148 -3.35 0.31 9.50
C ILE A 148 -4.03 0.83 10.77
N ASP A 149 -3.66 0.31 11.93
CA ASP A 149 -4.22 0.73 13.21
C ASP A 149 -3.61 2.06 13.73
N ALA A 150 -4.12 2.55 14.84
CA ALA A 150 -3.64 3.78 15.48
C ALA A 150 -2.20 3.68 16.02
N LYS A 151 -1.61 2.47 16.10
CA LYS A 151 -0.23 2.22 16.51
C LYS A 151 0.71 2.05 15.32
N SER A 152 0.25 2.39 14.11
CA SER A 152 1.01 2.23 12.86
C SER A 152 1.29 0.77 12.48
N THR A 153 0.49 -0.19 12.96
CA THR A 153 0.61 -1.60 12.64
C THR A 153 -0.40 -1.98 11.54
N VAL A 154 0.02 -2.79 10.60
CA VAL A 154 -0.86 -3.34 9.57
C VAL A 154 -1.85 -4.30 10.24
N HIS A 155 -3.13 -3.93 10.22
CA HIS A 155 -4.19 -4.67 10.89
C HIS A 155 -4.96 -5.61 9.96
N TYR A 156 -5.11 -5.23 8.69
CA TYR A 156 -5.84 -6.02 7.70
C TYR A 156 -5.31 -5.76 6.29
N ILE A 157 -5.32 -6.79 5.47
CA ILE A 157 -4.95 -6.73 4.04
C ILE A 157 -6.00 -7.50 3.26
N HIS A 158 -6.45 -6.94 2.14
CA HIS A 158 -7.36 -7.59 1.21
C HIS A 158 -6.93 -7.33 -0.24
N ASP A 159 -6.92 -8.36 -1.05
CA ASP A 159 -6.59 -8.29 -2.47
C ASP A 159 -7.83 -8.58 -3.31
N GLY A 160 -8.11 -7.73 -4.28
CA GLY A 160 -9.32 -7.78 -5.08
C GLY A 160 -10.51 -7.08 -4.43
N TYR A 161 -11.62 -7.02 -5.15
CA TYR A 161 -12.90 -6.54 -4.65
C TYR A 161 -14.06 -7.21 -5.38
N ALA A 162 -15.01 -7.69 -4.59
CA ALA A 162 -16.34 -8.12 -5.05
C ALA A 162 -17.43 -7.48 -4.18
N PRO A 163 -18.63 -7.19 -4.72
CA PRO A 163 -19.74 -6.68 -3.92
C PRO A 163 -20.03 -7.59 -2.72
N GLY A 164 -20.03 -7.02 -1.52
CA GLY A 164 -20.15 -7.74 -0.25
C GLY A 164 -18.88 -7.72 0.61
N ASP A 165 -17.71 -7.50 0.03
CA ASP A 165 -16.44 -7.43 0.76
C ASP A 165 -16.40 -6.22 1.74
N GLU A 166 -17.19 -5.18 1.45
CA GLU A 166 -17.36 -4.03 2.35
C GLU A 166 -17.90 -4.41 3.73
N LYS A 167 -18.64 -5.52 3.85
CA LYS A 167 -19.13 -6.00 5.15
C LYS A 167 -17.97 -6.40 6.05
N LYS A 168 -17.00 -7.13 5.48
CA LYS A 168 -15.80 -7.53 6.21
C LYS A 168 -14.94 -6.33 6.59
N LEU A 169 -14.79 -5.38 5.67
CA LEU A 169 -14.08 -4.13 5.95
C LEU A 169 -14.75 -3.37 7.11
N LYS A 170 -16.10 -3.23 7.12
CA LYS A 170 -16.83 -2.59 8.22
C LYS A 170 -16.55 -3.25 9.57
N GLU A 171 -16.59 -4.60 9.64
CA GLU A 171 -16.25 -5.32 10.88
C GLU A 171 -14.83 -5.00 11.38
N VAL A 172 -13.88 -4.82 10.46
CA VAL A 172 -12.50 -4.44 10.81
C VAL A 172 -12.45 -3.00 11.33
N LEU A 173 -13.10 -2.06 10.65
CA LEU A 173 -13.12 -0.65 11.05
C LEU A 173 -13.84 -0.43 12.38
N ASP A 174 -14.95 -1.13 12.63
CA ASP A 174 -15.69 -1.07 13.90
C ASP A 174 -14.81 -1.47 15.09
N LYS A 175 -14.00 -2.53 14.95
CA LYS A 175 -13.06 -2.94 15.99
C LYS A 175 -12.00 -1.88 16.30
N LEU A 176 -11.53 -1.15 15.29
CA LEU A 176 -10.52 -0.11 15.45
C LEU A 176 -11.07 1.17 16.08
N THR A 177 -12.37 1.46 15.90
CA THR A 177 -13.02 2.61 16.51
C THR A 177 -13.42 2.37 17.97
N VAL A 178 -13.86 1.15 18.31
CA VAL A 178 -14.22 0.78 19.70
C VAL A 178 -13.01 0.69 20.63
N ALA A 179 -11.84 0.32 20.12
CA ALA A 179 -10.61 0.22 20.92
C ALA A 179 -10.09 1.58 21.46
N LYS A 180 -10.75 2.68 21.12
CA LYS A 180 -10.39 4.06 21.50
C LYS A 180 -11.14 4.57 22.75
N LYS A 181 -12.08 3.78 23.28
CA LYS A 181 -12.81 4.08 24.54
C LYS A 181 -12.16 3.32 25.69
#